data_c01982fac4ebdef93a6499a46196d420
#
_entry.id   c01982fac4ebdef93a6499a46196d420
#
_cell.length_a   1.000
_cell.length_b   1.000
_cell.length_c   1.000
_cell.angle_alpha   90.00
_cell.angle_beta   90.00
_cell.angle_gamma   90.00
#
_symmetry.space_group_name_H-M   'P 1'
#
loop_
_entity.id
_entity.type
_entity.pdbx_description
1 polymer ?
#
loop_
_entity_poly.entity_id
_entity_poly.type
_entity_poly.pdbx_seq_one_letter_code
_entity_poly.pdbx_strand_id
1 'polypeptide(L)'
;MTLNDLILKIKLFEGFSTKVYIDAGGTPTIGYGRTNIKSMYETTTKEKEDLWLYKKVNNIYEQVKFKMFEKWHYNVNENQLLALTDFTYNLGIGNLNKLTDNGQRDISTIAEKILLYNKCNGKELLGLTKRRQWEHDLFVSGTKQLTNAEKLQILINEKYKQFEVDKQIKVDGIVGNETIKACIDIFNLL
;
A
#
# COMPACT_ATOMS: atom_id res chain seq x y z
N MET A 1 -3.03 -7.02 -5.50
CA MET A 1 -3.42 -7.43 -4.12
C MET A 1 -4.73 -6.78 -3.77
N THR A 2 -5.60 -7.42 -3.01
CA THR A 2 -6.88 -6.87 -2.53
C THR A 2 -6.81 -6.54 -1.03
N LEU A 3 -7.79 -5.78 -0.52
CA LEU A 3 -7.89 -5.50 0.93
C LEU A 3 -8.08 -6.78 1.76
N ASN A 4 -8.78 -7.78 1.22
CA ASN A 4 -8.92 -9.07 1.89
C ASN A 4 -7.59 -9.83 1.99
N ASP A 5 -6.77 -9.78 0.94
CA ASP A 5 -5.41 -10.37 0.97
C ASP A 5 -4.53 -9.66 2.00
N LEU A 6 -4.66 -8.33 2.13
CA LEU A 6 -3.97 -7.57 3.18
C LEU A 6 -4.39 -8.02 4.57
N ILE A 7 -5.69 -8.20 4.82
CA ILE A 7 -6.20 -8.68 6.12
C ILE A 7 -5.62 -10.06 6.47
N LEU A 8 -5.55 -10.96 5.49
CA LEU A 8 -4.90 -12.27 5.69
C LEU A 8 -3.41 -12.11 6.02
N LYS A 9 -2.72 -11.18 5.37
CA LYS A 9 -1.30 -10.90 5.66
C LYS A 9 -1.10 -10.31 7.06
N ILE A 10 -1.97 -9.40 7.49
CA ILE A 10 -1.94 -8.83 8.85
C ILE A 10 -2.11 -9.93 9.90
N LYS A 11 -3.04 -10.87 9.69
CA LYS A 11 -3.22 -12.04 10.58
C LYS A 11 -1.93 -12.84 10.76
N LEU A 12 -1.13 -12.98 9.69
CA LEU A 12 0.16 -13.69 9.76
C LEU A 12 1.22 -12.89 10.53
N PHE A 13 1.22 -11.56 10.44
CA PHE A 13 2.16 -10.72 11.19
C PHE A 13 1.81 -10.65 12.68
N GLU A 14 0.54 -10.51 13.02
CA GLU A 14 0.09 -10.31 14.41
C GLU A 14 0.04 -11.61 15.21
N GLY A 15 -0.17 -12.75 14.55
CA GLY A 15 -0.54 -13.99 15.23
C GLY A 15 -1.94 -13.91 15.83
N PHE A 16 -2.33 -14.91 16.64
CA PHE A 16 -3.65 -14.95 17.25
C PHE A 16 -3.61 -15.52 18.68
N SER A 17 -4.28 -14.84 19.60
CA SER A 17 -4.47 -15.35 20.96
C SER A 17 -5.93 -15.27 21.40
N THR A 18 -6.47 -16.39 21.92
CA THR A 18 -7.81 -16.43 22.51
C THR A 18 -7.88 -15.83 23.91
N LYS A 19 -6.73 -15.59 24.54
CA LYS A 19 -6.61 -15.05 25.91
C LYS A 19 -5.77 -13.78 25.89
N VAL A 20 -5.97 -12.92 26.88
CA VAL A 20 -5.13 -11.74 27.08
C VAL A 20 -3.69 -12.16 27.39
N TYR A 21 -2.77 -11.49 26.76
CA TYR A 21 -1.32 -11.58 27.02
C TYR A 21 -0.72 -10.17 27.10
N ILE A 22 0.48 -10.06 27.65
CA ILE A 22 1.25 -8.80 27.64
C ILE A 22 2.16 -8.84 26.44
N ASP A 23 2.04 -7.85 25.56
CA ASP A 23 2.91 -7.72 24.38
C ASP A 23 4.33 -7.27 24.76
N ALA A 24 5.23 -7.21 23.77
CA ALA A 24 6.62 -6.77 23.98
C ALA A 24 6.75 -5.31 24.45
N GLY A 25 5.70 -4.51 24.30
CA GLY A 25 5.61 -3.13 24.78
C GLY A 25 5.01 -3.01 26.18
N GLY A 26 4.63 -4.14 26.81
CA GLY A 26 4.00 -4.17 28.14
C GLY A 26 2.48 -3.91 28.11
N THR A 27 1.86 -3.94 26.93
CA THR A 27 0.43 -3.63 26.77
C THR A 27 -0.42 -4.90 26.78
N PRO A 28 -1.49 -4.96 27.61
CA PRO A 28 -2.44 -6.08 27.56
C PRO A 28 -3.12 -6.17 26.19
N THR A 29 -3.05 -7.34 25.56
CA THR A 29 -3.42 -7.55 24.17
C THR A 29 -4.17 -8.88 24.00
N ILE A 30 -5.12 -8.95 23.07
CA ILE A 30 -5.89 -10.15 22.74
C ILE A 30 -6.19 -10.22 21.23
N GLY A 31 -6.52 -11.39 20.72
CA GLY A 31 -6.88 -11.59 19.30
C GLY A 31 -5.70 -11.32 18.38
N TYR A 32 -5.89 -10.47 17.39
CA TYR A 32 -4.88 -9.99 16.44
C TYR A 32 -4.31 -8.61 16.83
N GLY A 33 -3.91 -8.44 18.09
CA GLY A 33 -3.33 -7.17 18.53
C GLY A 33 -4.35 -6.15 19.08
N ARG A 34 -5.55 -6.58 19.47
CA ARG A 34 -6.55 -5.69 20.08
C ARG A 34 -6.15 -5.36 21.53
N THR A 35 -6.01 -4.07 21.85
CA THR A 35 -5.59 -3.57 23.16
C THR A 35 -6.75 -3.05 24.02
N ASN A 36 -7.91 -2.77 23.41
CA ASN A 36 -9.10 -2.37 24.17
C ASN A 36 -9.77 -3.60 24.79
N ILE A 37 -9.27 -4.01 25.95
CA ILE A 37 -9.73 -5.15 26.72
C ILE A 37 -10.46 -4.68 27.98
N LYS A 38 -11.43 -5.46 28.44
CA LYS A 38 -12.23 -5.15 29.63
C LYS A 38 -11.63 -5.73 30.91
N SER A 39 -10.88 -6.81 30.82
CA SER A 39 -10.29 -7.52 31.94
C SER A 39 -9.12 -8.40 31.47
N MET A 40 -8.13 -8.61 32.36
CA MET A 40 -7.05 -9.58 32.13
C MET A 40 -7.52 -11.03 31.97
N TYR A 41 -8.78 -11.34 32.38
CA TYR A 41 -9.41 -12.63 32.20
C TYR A 41 -10.31 -12.71 30.96
N GLU A 42 -10.31 -11.67 30.12
CA GLU A 42 -11.09 -11.67 28.88
C GLU A 42 -10.64 -12.79 27.96
N THR A 43 -11.60 -13.46 27.34
CA THR A 43 -11.37 -14.43 26.26
C THR A 43 -12.12 -14.02 25.02
N THR A 44 -11.66 -14.48 23.87
CA THR A 44 -12.28 -14.18 22.59
C THR A 44 -12.34 -15.42 21.69
N THR A 45 -13.09 -15.32 20.59
CA THR A 45 -13.12 -16.34 19.54
C THR A 45 -12.49 -15.78 18.27
N LYS A 46 -12.10 -16.66 17.37
CA LYS A 46 -11.52 -16.29 16.09
C LYS A 46 -12.49 -15.47 15.25
N GLU A 47 -13.74 -15.86 15.20
CA GLU A 47 -14.81 -15.20 14.44
C GLU A 47 -15.03 -13.76 14.91
N LYS A 48 -15.02 -13.54 16.22
CA LYS A 48 -15.15 -12.20 16.82
C LYS A 48 -13.98 -11.31 16.46
N GLU A 49 -12.76 -11.81 16.57
CA GLU A 49 -11.56 -11.03 16.25
C GLU A 49 -11.36 -10.87 14.74
N ASP A 50 -11.80 -11.81 13.91
CA ASP A 50 -11.83 -11.67 12.45
C ASP A 50 -12.72 -10.49 12.03
N LEU A 51 -13.92 -10.39 12.61
CA LEU A 51 -14.82 -9.26 12.36
C LEU A 51 -14.25 -7.93 12.87
N TRP A 52 -13.64 -7.93 14.06
CA TRP A 52 -12.98 -6.76 14.61
C TRP A 52 -11.83 -6.29 13.73
N LEU A 53 -10.95 -7.21 13.30
CA LEU A 53 -9.81 -6.91 12.44
C LEU A 53 -10.28 -6.35 11.09
N TYR A 54 -11.28 -6.98 10.47
CA TYR A 54 -11.86 -6.49 9.22
C TYR A 54 -12.32 -5.04 9.35
N LYS A 55 -13.13 -4.72 10.37
CA LYS A 55 -13.60 -3.34 10.61
C LYS A 55 -12.45 -2.37 10.87
N LYS A 56 -11.46 -2.79 11.65
CA LYS A 56 -10.28 -1.97 11.98
C LYS A 56 -9.45 -1.65 10.75
N VAL A 57 -9.12 -2.66 9.93
CA VAL A 57 -8.31 -2.48 8.72
C VAL A 57 -9.05 -1.66 7.67
N ASN A 58 -10.34 -1.94 7.46
CA ASN A 58 -11.16 -1.16 6.53
C ASN A 58 -11.23 0.33 6.93
N ASN A 59 -11.43 0.63 8.20
CA ASN A 59 -11.43 2.00 8.70
C ASN A 59 -10.07 2.69 8.47
N ILE A 60 -8.95 2.00 8.70
CA ILE A 60 -7.61 2.53 8.44
C ILE A 60 -7.40 2.75 6.95
N TYR A 61 -7.81 1.81 6.10
CA TYR A 61 -7.72 1.94 4.65
C TYR A 61 -8.44 3.21 4.15
N GLU A 62 -9.66 3.46 4.59
CA GLU A 62 -10.40 4.67 4.23
C GLU A 62 -9.71 5.96 4.74
N GLN A 63 -9.13 5.95 5.94
CA GLN A 63 -8.36 7.08 6.45
C GLN A 63 -7.08 7.34 5.63
N VAL A 64 -6.35 6.28 5.26
CA VAL A 64 -5.16 6.38 4.39
C VAL A 64 -5.56 6.91 3.03
N LYS A 65 -6.59 6.35 2.41
CA LYS A 65 -7.12 6.76 1.12
C LYS A 65 -7.51 8.24 1.11
N PHE A 66 -8.27 8.70 2.11
CA PHE A 66 -8.63 10.11 2.26
C PHE A 66 -7.38 11.00 2.36
N LYS A 67 -6.39 10.62 3.19
CA LYS A 67 -5.15 11.40 3.32
C LYS A 67 -4.36 11.46 2.02
N MET A 68 -4.22 10.33 1.33
CA MET A 68 -3.42 10.27 0.10
C MET A 68 -4.08 11.07 -1.03
N PHE A 69 -5.36 10.89 -1.28
CA PHE A 69 -6.04 11.53 -2.41
C PHE A 69 -6.59 12.92 -2.10
N GLU A 70 -7.39 13.04 -1.04
CA GLU A 70 -8.15 14.26 -0.79
C GLU A 70 -7.33 15.33 -0.05
N LYS A 71 -6.47 14.89 0.90
CA LYS A 71 -5.73 15.82 1.73
C LYS A 71 -4.37 16.21 1.15
N TRP A 72 -3.64 15.24 0.59
CA TRP A 72 -2.26 15.42 0.13
C TRP A 72 -2.08 15.32 -1.38
N HIS A 73 -3.15 14.97 -2.11
CA HIS A 73 -3.21 14.92 -3.57
C HIS A 73 -2.14 14.02 -4.23
N TYR A 74 -1.78 12.92 -3.55
CA TYR A 74 -0.88 11.93 -4.12
C TYR A 74 -1.58 11.11 -5.20
N ASN A 75 -0.89 10.85 -6.28
CA ASN A 75 -1.29 9.85 -7.26
C ASN A 75 -0.67 8.50 -6.88
N VAL A 76 -1.39 7.70 -6.10
CA VAL A 76 -0.97 6.37 -5.63
C VAL A 76 -1.89 5.29 -6.17
N ASN A 77 -1.30 4.12 -6.44
CA ASN A 77 -2.07 2.93 -6.84
C ASN A 77 -2.54 2.11 -5.64
N GLU A 78 -3.36 1.08 -5.90
CA GLU A 78 -3.94 0.23 -4.86
C GLU A 78 -2.87 -0.48 -4.01
N ASN A 79 -1.78 -0.98 -4.59
CA ASN A 79 -0.71 -1.63 -3.84
C ASN A 79 -0.01 -0.67 -2.87
N GLN A 80 0.16 0.58 -3.28
CA GLN A 80 0.70 1.64 -2.42
C GLN A 80 -0.25 1.97 -1.26
N LEU A 81 -1.56 2.07 -1.52
CA LEU A 81 -2.56 2.27 -0.47
C LEU A 81 -2.57 1.11 0.53
N LEU A 82 -2.51 -0.12 0.05
CA LEU A 82 -2.49 -1.32 0.90
C LEU A 82 -1.22 -1.40 1.75
N ALA A 83 -0.05 -1.09 1.18
CA ALA A 83 1.21 -1.03 1.92
C ALA A 83 1.16 0.03 3.04
N LEU A 84 0.66 1.24 2.74
CA LEU A 84 0.50 2.30 3.72
C LEU A 84 -0.60 1.98 4.76
N THR A 85 -1.58 1.17 4.40
CA THR A 85 -2.61 0.69 5.32
C THR A 85 -2.01 -0.27 6.34
N ASP A 86 -1.17 -1.25 5.92
CA ASP A 86 -0.43 -2.12 6.85
C ASP A 86 0.51 -1.33 7.75
N PHE A 87 1.28 -0.43 7.17
CA PHE A 87 2.15 0.48 7.91
C PHE A 87 1.38 1.27 8.98
N THR A 88 0.22 1.81 8.62
CA THR A 88 -0.64 2.60 9.53
C THR A 88 -1.31 1.72 10.58
N TYR A 89 -1.69 0.50 10.22
CA TYR A 89 -2.22 -0.47 11.19
C TYR A 89 -1.21 -0.78 12.29
N ASN A 90 0.06 -1.01 11.91
CA ASN A 90 1.12 -1.36 12.83
C ASN A 90 1.65 -0.16 13.66
N LEU A 91 1.80 1.00 13.05
CA LEU A 91 2.52 2.15 13.64
C LEU A 91 1.61 3.35 13.96
N GLY A 92 0.36 3.32 13.50
CA GLY A 92 -0.61 4.40 13.72
C GLY A 92 -0.49 5.55 12.71
N ILE A 93 -1.58 6.32 12.63
CA ILE A 93 -1.74 7.44 11.68
C ILE A 93 -0.70 8.57 11.88
N GLY A 94 -0.22 8.76 13.11
CA GLY A 94 0.84 9.73 13.39
C GLY A 94 2.16 9.41 12.70
N ASN A 95 2.50 8.12 12.59
CA ASN A 95 3.69 7.69 11.86
C ASN A 95 3.49 7.76 10.34
N LEU A 96 2.28 7.56 9.82
CA LEU A 96 1.99 7.85 8.41
C LEU A 96 2.22 9.33 8.09
N ASN A 97 1.77 10.26 8.94
CA ASN A 97 2.03 11.68 8.76
C ASN A 97 3.53 12.00 8.70
N LYS A 98 4.34 11.39 9.59
CA LYS A 98 5.81 11.55 9.59
C LYS A 98 6.44 10.90 8.37
N LEU A 99 5.99 9.71 7.98
CA LEU A 99 6.50 8.99 6.81
C LEU A 99 6.31 9.82 5.54
N THR A 100 5.16 10.46 5.37
CA THR A 100 4.81 11.28 4.19
C THR A 100 5.23 12.75 4.33
N ASP A 101 5.80 13.15 5.47
CA ASP A 101 6.06 14.54 5.81
C ASP A 101 4.81 15.42 5.59
N ASN A 102 3.67 14.95 6.12
CA ASN A 102 2.35 15.58 5.94
C ASN A 102 1.97 15.86 4.47
N GLY A 103 2.41 15.00 3.55
CA GLY A 103 2.11 15.11 2.13
C GLY A 103 3.15 15.88 1.29
N GLN A 104 4.31 16.20 1.86
CA GLN A 104 5.36 16.94 1.15
C GLN A 104 6.47 16.03 0.58
N ARG A 105 6.51 14.75 1.02
CA ARG A 105 7.56 13.82 0.58
C ARG A 105 7.18 13.17 -0.74
N ASP A 106 8.14 13.07 -1.66
CA ASP A 106 7.95 12.32 -2.90
C ASP A 106 7.76 10.82 -2.67
N ILE A 107 7.07 10.16 -3.62
CA ILE A 107 6.67 8.75 -3.50
C ILE A 107 7.87 7.80 -3.43
N SER A 108 8.94 8.08 -4.17
CA SER A 108 10.15 7.24 -4.14
C SER A 108 10.82 7.28 -2.78
N THR A 109 10.95 8.46 -2.20
CA THR A 109 11.47 8.65 -0.84
C THR A 109 10.57 8.01 0.23
N ILE A 110 9.24 8.01 0.06
CA ILE A 110 8.33 7.29 0.96
C ILE A 110 8.68 5.80 0.98
N ALA A 111 8.87 5.17 -0.20
CA ALA A 111 9.23 3.77 -0.31
C ALA A 111 10.49 3.43 0.50
N GLU A 112 11.56 4.17 0.30
CA GLU A 112 12.83 3.97 1.01
C GLU A 112 12.69 4.15 2.53
N LYS A 113 11.90 5.16 2.96
CA LYS A 113 11.75 5.46 4.39
C LYS A 113 10.88 4.46 5.13
N ILE A 114 10.01 3.72 4.49
CA ILE A 114 9.26 2.61 5.12
C ILE A 114 10.25 1.67 5.84
N LEU A 115 11.38 1.32 5.21
CA LEU A 115 12.38 0.40 5.74
C LEU A 115 13.01 0.84 7.07
N LEU A 116 13.01 2.14 7.37
CA LEU A 116 13.62 2.70 8.59
C LEU A 116 12.76 2.50 9.86
N TYR A 117 11.49 2.07 9.72
CA TYR A 117 10.56 1.89 10.86
C TYR A 117 10.61 0.46 11.42
N ASN A 118 11.82 -0.09 11.55
CA ASN A 118 12.07 -1.48 11.99
C ASN A 118 12.57 -1.59 13.45
N LYS A 119 12.49 -0.47 14.24
CA LYS A 119 13.03 -0.43 15.61
C LYS A 119 11.92 -0.34 16.65
N CYS A 120 12.16 -0.98 17.80
CA CYS A 120 11.38 -0.82 19.02
C CYS A 120 12.37 -0.55 20.17
N ASN A 121 12.15 0.54 20.93
CA ASN A 121 13.06 1.00 22.00
C ASN A 121 14.53 1.12 21.54
N GLY A 122 14.72 1.63 20.29
CA GLY A 122 16.04 1.84 19.69
C GLY A 122 16.72 0.58 19.13
N LYS A 123 16.17 -0.62 19.33
CA LYS A 123 16.70 -1.90 18.83
C LYS A 123 15.92 -2.37 17.59
N GLU A 124 16.65 -2.84 16.60
CA GLU A 124 16.04 -3.46 15.43
C GLU A 124 15.39 -4.80 15.80
N LEU A 125 14.18 -5.03 15.31
CA LEU A 125 13.47 -6.28 15.50
C LEU A 125 13.29 -6.97 14.14
N LEU A 126 13.73 -8.23 14.05
CA LEU A 126 13.67 -9.02 12.82
C LEU A 126 12.23 -9.09 12.24
N GLY A 127 11.21 -9.20 13.11
CA GLY A 127 9.80 -9.21 12.70
C GLY A 127 9.40 -7.90 12.03
N LEU A 128 9.82 -6.76 12.59
CA LEU A 128 9.56 -5.44 12.00
C LEU A 128 10.34 -5.25 10.70
N THR A 129 11.60 -5.67 10.64
CA THR A 129 12.41 -5.60 9.42
C THR A 129 11.74 -6.38 8.28
N LYS A 130 11.27 -7.61 8.53
CA LYS A 130 10.53 -8.41 7.54
C LYS A 130 9.22 -7.76 7.12
N ARG A 131 8.48 -7.15 8.05
CA ARG A 131 7.22 -6.45 7.76
C ARG A 131 7.47 -5.21 6.90
N ARG A 132 8.42 -4.37 7.26
CA ARG A 132 8.82 -3.18 6.48
C ARG A 132 9.32 -3.54 5.08
N GLN A 133 10.10 -4.63 4.94
CA GLN A 133 10.52 -5.11 3.64
C GLN A 133 9.33 -5.52 2.78
N TRP A 134 8.39 -6.29 3.35
CA TRP A 134 7.19 -6.68 2.63
C TRP A 134 6.33 -5.47 2.22
N GLU A 135 6.15 -4.49 3.10
CA GLU A 135 5.42 -3.25 2.78
C GLU A 135 6.12 -2.45 1.68
N HIS A 136 7.44 -2.31 1.75
CA HIS A 136 8.24 -1.69 0.71
C HIS A 136 8.04 -2.39 -0.64
N ASP A 137 8.18 -3.72 -0.68
CA ASP A 137 8.08 -4.49 -1.92
C ASP A 137 6.67 -4.39 -2.52
N LEU A 138 5.63 -4.40 -1.68
CA LEU A 138 4.26 -4.15 -2.12
C LEU A 138 4.10 -2.73 -2.65
N PHE A 139 4.66 -1.73 -1.96
CA PHE A 139 4.57 -0.33 -2.35
C PHE A 139 5.19 -0.07 -3.72
N VAL A 140 6.35 -0.69 -4.01
CA VAL A 140 7.05 -0.53 -5.29
C VAL A 140 6.53 -1.48 -6.38
N SER A 141 5.83 -2.57 -6.04
CA SER A 141 5.36 -3.58 -7.00
C SER A 141 4.33 -3.06 -8.00
N GLY A 142 3.62 -1.99 -7.69
CA GLY A 142 2.68 -1.34 -8.59
C GLY A 142 3.29 -0.17 -9.37
N THR A 143 4.51 0.18 -9.07
CA THR A 143 5.30 1.21 -9.77
C THR A 143 6.28 0.53 -10.73
N LYS A 144 5.78 -0.29 -11.65
CA LYS A 144 6.58 -0.56 -12.83
C LYS A 144 6.88 0.82 -13.42
N GLN A 145 8.11 1.29 -13.28
CA GLN A 145 8.52 2.48 -14.00
C GLN A 145 8.39 2.14 -15.48
N LEU A 146 7.33 2.68 -16.06
CA LEU A 146 7.13 2.54 -17.50
C LEU A 146 8.39 3.06 -18.19
N THR A 147 8.99 2.26 -19.03
CA THR A 147 10.06 2.69 -19.90
C THR A 147 9.56 3.86 -20.76
N ASN A 148 10.45 4.66 -21.29
CA ASN A 148 10.05 5.74 -22.19
C ASN A 148 9.27 5.22 -23.41
N ALA A 149 9.57 4.00 -23.85
CA ALA A 149 8.84 3.31 -24.90
C ALA A 149 7.40 2.96 -24.49
N GLU A 150 7.18 2.42 -23.28
CA GLU A 150 5.83 2.14 -22.76
C GLU A 150 5.00 3.42 -22.55
N LYS A 151 5.63 4.49 -22.04
CA LYS A 151 4.98 5.81 -21.91
C LYS A 151 4.54 6.36 -23.27
N LEU A 152 5.39 6.25 -24.29
CA LEU A 152 5.06 6.64 -25.65
C LEU A 152 3.89 5.84 -26.21
N GLN A 153 3.91 4.51 -26.03
CA GLN A 153 2.85 3.61 -26.50
C GLN A 153 1.50 3.90 -25.84
N ILE A 154 1.50 4.20 -24.53
CA ILE A 154 0.30 4.63 -23.80
C ILE A 154 -0.22 5.96 -24.37
N LEU A 155 0.65 6.95 -24.54
CA LEU A 155 0.28 8.25 -25.09
C LEU A 155 -0.34 8.12 -26.49
N ILE A 156 0.21 7.25 -27.33
CA ILE A 156 -0.35 6.95 -28.67
C ILE A 156 -1.78 6.42 -28.53
N ASN A 157 -2.02 5.45 -27.65
CA ASN A 157 -3.35 4.87 -27.46
C ASN A 157 -4.34 5.90 -26.88
N GLU A 158 -3.89 6.80 -26.00
CA GLU A 158 -4.71 7.92 -25.51
C GLU A 158 -5.07 8.89 -26.64
N LYS A 159 -4.12 9.18 -27.55
CA LYS A 159 -4.37 10.04 -28.72
C LYS A 159 -5.33 9.39 -29.72
N TYR A 160 -5.19 8.11 -30.00
CA TYR A 160 -6.16 7.39 -30.83
C TYR A 160 -7.58 7.48 -30.24
N LYS A 161 -7.72 7.30 -28.93
CA LYS A 161 -9.00 7.47 -28.25
C LYS A 161 -9.52 8.90 -28.35
N GLN A 162 -8.66 9.92 -28.18
CA GLN A 162 -9.02 11.33 -28.27
C GLN A 162 -9.52 11.71 -29.69
N PHE A 163 -8.93 11.13 -30.73
CA PHE A 163 -9.32 11.35 -32.13
C PHE A 163 -10.37 10.36 -32.65
N GLU A 164 -10.99 9.58 -31.75
CA GLU A 164 -12.00 8.56 -32.07
C GLU A 164 -11.52 7.54 -33.12
N VAL A 165 -10.24 7.25 -33.17
CA VAL A 165 -9.63 6.25 -34.04
C VAL A 165 -9.75 4.89 -33.35
N ASP A 166 -10.48 3.95 -33.99
CA ASP A 166 -10.62 2.56 -33.50
C ASP A 166 -9.35 1.75 -33.79
N LYS A 167 -8.28 2.11 -33.08
CA LYS A 167 -6.97 1.48 -33.19
C LYS A 167 -6.23 1.55 -31.85
N GLN A 168 -5.50 0.50 -31.52
CA GLN A 168 -4.59 0.45 -30.38
C GLN A 168 -3.30 -0.26 -30.76
N ILE A 169 -2.18 0.13 -30.15
CA ILE A 169 -0.92 -0.58 -30.22
C ILE A 169 -0.62 -1.28 -28.90
N LYS A 170 0.16 -2.35 -28.96
CA LYS A 170 0.60 -3.07 -27.76
C LYS A 170 1.56 -2.20 -26.96
N VAL A 171 1.35 -2.17 -25.62
CA VAL A 171 2.26 -1.52 -24.68
C VAL A 171 3.25 -2.59 -24.16
N ASP A 172 4.39 -2.72 -24.84
CA ASP A 172 5.40 -3.75 -24.55
C ASP A 172 6.81 -3.21 -24.30
N GLY A 173 6.97 -1.89 -24.39
CA GLY A 173 8.26 -1.23 -24.17
C GLY A 173 9.23 -1.33 -25.37
N ILE A 174 8.77 -1.82 -26.53
CA ILE A 174 9.59 -1.97 -27.73
C ILE A 174 9.17 -0.93 -28.77
N VAL A 175 10.07 -0.01 -29.12
CA VAL A 175 9.84 0.96 -30.20
C VAL A 175 10.17 0.30 -31.54
N GLY A 176 9.23 -0.51 -32.02
CA GLY A 176 9.31 -1.17 -33.32
C GLY A 176 8.56 -0.41 -34.42
N ASN A 177 8.45 -1.02 -35.59
CA ASN A 177 7.77 -0.42 -36.76
C ASN A 177 6.31 -0.05 -36.47
N GLU A 178 5.60 -0.81 -35.63
CA GLU A 178 4.22 -0.52 -35.24
C GLU A 178 4.12 0.78 -34.45
N THR A 179 4.99 0.97 -33.45
CA THR A 179 5.06 2.21 -32.65
C THR A 179 5.42 3.41 -33.50
N ILE A 180 6.41 3.26 -34.39
CA ILE A 180 6.85 4.34 -35.31
C ILE A 180 5.70 4.73 -36.26
N LYS A 181 5.02 3.74 -36.84
CA LYS A 181 3.87 3.97 -37.73
C LYS A 181 2.74 4.68 -37.01
N ALA A 182 2.46 4.28 -35.77
CA ALA A 182 1.43 4.90 -34.94
C ALA A 182 1.78 6.37 -34.59
N CYS A 183 3.05 6.70 -34.33
CA CYS A 183 3.50 8.09 -34.17
C CYS A 183 3.22 8.92 -35.40
N ILE A 184 3.50 8.38 -36.58
CA ILE A 184 3.24 9.07 -37.87
C ILE A 184 1.73 9.27 -38.08
N ASP A 185 0.93 8.24 -37.80
CA ASP A 185 -0.54 8.33 -37.88
C ASP A 185 -1.06 9.48 -37.00
N ILE A 186 -0.60 9.54 -35.71
CA ILE A 186 -1.01 10.62 -34.78
C ILE A 186 -0.55 12.00 -35.29
N PHE A 187 0.68 12.10 -35.79
CA PHE A 187 1.19 13.37 -36.35
C PHE A 187 0.33 13.88 -37.52
N ASN A 188 -0.19 13.00 -38.34
CA ASN A 188 -1.08 13.34 -39.45
C ASN A 188 -2.51 13.70 -39.02
N LEU A 189 -2.87 13.45 -37.76
CA LEU A 189 -4.17 13.79 -37.16
C LEU A 189 -4.15 15.14 -36.41
N LEU A 190 -2.96 15.66 -36.12
CA LEU A 190 -2.75 16.95 -35.45
C LEU A 190 -2.78 18.10 -36.44
#